data_557e523e968380daf8cd0b0f3cf75532
#
_entry.id   557e523e968380daf8cd0b0f3cf75532
#
_cell.length_a   1.000
_cell.length_b   1.000
_cell.length_c   1.000
_cell.angle_alpha   90.00
_cell.angle_beta   90.00
_cell.angle_gamma   90.00
#
_symmetry.space_group_name_H-M   'P 1'
#
loop_
_entity.id
_entity.type
_entity.pdbx_description
1 polymer ?
#
loop_
_entity_poly.entity_id
_entity_poly.type
_entity_poly.pdbx_seq_one_letter_code
_entity_poly.pdbx_strand_id
1 'polypeptide(L)'
;MILKLENNRAGILKRMQSDYECFIPHNLKDLKINIDDDMNRLINRAYLLLGRLDGMAITLPDIDLFVSMYVQKEAVISSQIEGTQASLIDVLQKNRKNEKIKDTEEIVNYIKATNYAFKRLNELPLCMRLIKETHAVLLSNVRGGKKMPGEFRKSQNWIGHAGSTLQNASFIPPAPNDMDICLSDLEKYIHEDSTISNLIKIALIHYQFETIHPFLDGNGRMGRLLIILFLKEQGLIEYPVLYLSYYFKKNRNKYYELLNNVRIKG
;
A
#
# COMPACT_ATOMS: atom_id res chain seq x y z
N MET A 1 -17.27 15.81 6.23
CA MET A 1 -17.15 15.78 7.71
C MET A 1 -15.68 15.98 8.00
N ILE A 2 -15.31 17.05 8.68
CA ILE A 2 -13.90 17.33 9.04
C ILE A 2 -13.45 16.23 10.00
N LEU A 3 -12.24 15.66 9.79
CA LEU A 3 -11.65 14.64 10.65
C LEU A 3 -11.56 15.21 12.09
N LYS A 4 -12.19 14.55 13.04
CA LYS A 4 -12.11 14.92 14.46
C LYS A 4 -11.40 13.81 15.21
N LEU A 5 -10.26 14.13 15.83
CA LEU A 5 -9.48 13.16 16.60
C LEU A 5 -10.12 12.95 17.98
N GLU A 6 -10.22 11.69 18.40
CA GLU A 6 -10.58 11.33 19.79
C GLU A 6 -9.37 11.45 20.72
N ASN A 7 -8.16 11.23 20.16
CA ASN A 7 -6.89 11.45 20.83
C ASN A 7 -5.77 11.74 19.80
N ASN A 8 -4.58 12.08 20.28
CA ASN A 8 -3.42 12.43 19.45
C ASN A 8 -2.38 11.31 19.37
N ARG A 9 -2.72 10.05 19.65
CA ARG A 9 -1.75 8.97 19.67
C ARG A 9 -1.16 8.68 18.29
N ALA A 10 -1.98 8.65 17.24
CA ALA A 10 -1.52 8.36 15.89
C ALA A 10 -0.93 9.58 15.16
N GLY A 11 -1.29 10.79 15.59
CA GLY A 11 -0.86 12.03 14.95
C GLY A 11 -1.64 13.24 15.43
N ILE A 12 -1.42 14.38 14.80
CA ILE A 12 -2.05 15.67 15.11
C ILE A 12 -2.68 16.31 13.88
N LEU A 13 -3.66 17.18 14.08
CA LEU A 13 -4.16 18.08 13.05
C LEU A 13 -3.34 19.38 13.06
N LYS A 14 -2.83 19.76 11.90
CA LYS A 14 -2.10 21.00 11.67
C LYS A 14 -2.91 21.91 10.77
N ARG A 15 -3.26 23.10 11.28
CA ARG A 15 -3.97 24.12 10.51
C ARG A 15 -3.02 24.75 9.50
N MET A 16 -3.49 24.86 8.26
CA MET A 16 -2.75 25.45 7.13
C MET A 16 -3.27 26.85 6.81
N GLN A 17 -2.43 27.68 6.18
CA GLN A 17 -2.77 29.06 5.83
C GLN A 17 -4.01 29.21 4.94
N SER A 18 -4.31 28.19 4.12
CA SER A 18 -5.48 28.17 3.21
C SER A 18 -6.76 27.64 3.89
N ASP A 19 -6.85 27.76 5.20
CA ASP A 19 -8.03 27.43 6.04
C ASP A 19 -8.54 25.98 5.92
N TYR A 20 -7.59 25.03 5.90
CA TYR A 20 -7.87 23.61 6.08
C TYR A 20 -6.90 23.00 7.08
N GLU A 21 -7.23 21.82 7.60
CA GLU A 21 -6.38 21.06 8.51
C GLU A 21 -5.88 19.80 7.81
N CYS A 22 -4.56 19.55 7.88
CA CYS A 22 -3.96 18.31 7.44
C CYS A 22 -3.53 17.45 8.62
N PHE A 23 -3.59 16.13 8.47
CA PHE A 23 -3.16 15.19 9.49
C PHE A 23 -1.66 14.92 9.37
N ILE A 24 -0.92 15.13 10.45
CA ILE A 24 0.51 14.81 10.54
C ILE A 24 0.65 13.57 11.42
N PRO A 25 1.00 12.40 10.86
CA PRO A 25 1.20 11.19 11.66
C PRO A 25 2.47 11.31 12.51
N HIS A 26 2.43 10.74 13.71
CA HIS A 26 3.62 10.61 14.53
C HIS A 26 4.60 9.59 13.94
N ASN A 27 5.87 9.69 14.34
CA ASN A 27 6.87 8.69 14.02
C ASN A 27 6.49 7.36 14.67
N LEU A 28 6.45 6.28 13.88
CA LEU A 28 6.09 4.95 14.35
C LEU A 28 7.03 4.43 15.46
N LYS A 29 8.28 4.89 15.47
CA LYS A 29 9.28 4.56 16.48
C LYS A 29 8.85 4.98 17.88
N ASP A 30 8.15 6.11 18.00
CA ASP A 30 7.75 6.70 19.27
C ASP A 30 6.47 6.07 19.83
N LEU A 31 5.81 5.19 19.06
CA LEU A 31 4.56 4.58 19.43
C LEU A 31 4.77 3.29 20.25
N LYS A 32 4.18 3.24 21.43
CA LYS A 32 4.10 1.99 22.20
C LYS A 32 2.96 1.13 21.68
N ILE A 33 3.28 -0.03 21.14
CA ILE A 33 2.30 -1.01 20.66
C ILE A 33 2.14 -2.09 21.73
N ASN A 34 0.93 -2.18 22.28
CA ASN A 34 0.60 -3.25 23.22
C ASN A 34 0.04 -4.43 22.45
N ILE A 35 0.63 -5.59 22.65
CA ILE A 35 0.23 -6.86 22.02
C ILE A 35 -0.26 -7.77 23.15
N ASP A 36 -1.54 -8.06 23.16
CA ASP A 36 -2.16 -9.00 24.10
C ASP A 36 -1.98 -10.46 23.66
N ASP A 37 -2.42 -11.40 24.51
CA ASP A 37 -2.29 -12.83 24.25
C ASP A 37 -3.11 -13.29 23.04
N ASP A 38 -4.26 -12.66 22.78
CA ASP A 38 -5.09 -12.98 21.62
C ASP A 38 -4.39 -12.58 20.34
N MET A 39 -3.80 -11.39 20.30
CA MET A 39 -3.00 -10.91 19.17
C MET A 39 -1.77 -11.79 18.97
N ASN A 40 -1.06 -12.15 20.05
CA ASN A 40 0.07 -13.07 19.96
C ASN A 40 -0.32 -14.44 19.36
N ARG A 41 -1.47 -15.00 19.75
CA ARG A 41 -1.99 -16.24 19.15
C ARG A 41 -2.26 -16.08 17.65
N LEU A 42 -2.84 -14.96 17.24
CA LEU A 42 -3.11 -14.67 15.83
C LEU A 42 -1.81 -14.48 15.02
N ILE A 43 -0.82 -13.77 15.57
CA ILE A 43 0.50 -13.59 14.96
C ILE A 43 1.18 -14.94 14.74
N ASN A 44 1.23 -15.78 15.76
CA ASN A 44 1.85 -17.10 15.67
C ASN A 44 1.15 -17.99 14.64
N ARG A 45 -0.18 -17.95 14.59
CA ARG A 45 -0.96 -18.67 13.58
C ARG A 45 -0.69 -18.14 12.17
N ALA A 46 -0.57 -16.82 12.01
CA ALA A 46 -0.28 -16.21 10.73
C ALA A 46 1.11 -16.59 10.22
N TYR A 47 2.14 -16.57 11.07
CA TYR A 47 3.48 -17.06 10.70
C TYR A 47 3.48 -18.54 10.29
N LEU A 48 2.77 -19.38 11.02
CA LEU A 48 2.65 -20.80 10.68
C LEU A 48 2.01 -21.00 9.30
N LEU A 49 0.94 -20.26 9.00
CA LEU A 49 0.24 -20.35 7.72
C LEU A 49 1.06 -19.75 6.58
N LEU A 50 1.78 -18.65 6.84
CA LEU A 50 2.66 -18.02 5.87
C LEU A 50 3.81 -18.94 5.48
N GLY A 51 4.48 -19.56 6.47
CA GLY A 51 5.54 -20.53 6.22
C GLY A 51 5.06 -21.79 5.49
N ARG A 52 3.82 -22.25 5.78
CA ARG A 52 3.20 -23.36 5.02
C ARG A 52 2.94 -22.97 3.57
N LEU A 53 2.39 -21.75 3.33
CA LEU A 53 2.12 -21.25 1.99
C LEU A 53 3.42 -21.16 1.17
N ASP A 54 4.46 -20.58 1.75
CA ASP A 54 5.76 -20.42 1.09
C ASP A 54 6.42 -21.78 0.83
N GLY A 55 6.43 -22.67 1.80
CA GLY A 55 6.95 -24.04 1.64
C GLY A 55 6.19 -24.88 0.60
N MET A 56 4.87 -24.71 0.48
CA MET A 56 4.08 -25.36 -0.57
C MET A 56 4.41 -24.80 -1.96
N ALA A 57 4.66 -23.49 -2.06
CA ALA A 57 4.99 -22.85 -3.34
C ALA A 57 6.26 -23.45 -3.95
N ILE A 58 7.30 -23.71 -3.14
CA ILE A 58 8.58 -24.30 -3.58
C ILE A 58 8.41 -25.71 -4.15
N THR A 59 7.39 -26.47 -3.70
CA THR A 59 7.16 -27.85 -4.15
C THR A 59 6.36 -27.96 -5.45
N LEU A 60 5.92 -26.85 -6.03
CA LEU A 60 5.14 -26.86 -7.26
C LEU A 60 6.02 -27.21 -8.47
N PRO A 61 5.52 -28.03 -9.42
CA PRO A 61 6.27 -28.43 -10.60
C PRO A 61 6.67 -27.27 -11.50
N ASP A 62 5.87 -26.21 -11.57
CA ASP A 62 6.10 -25.00 -12.34
C ASP A 62 5.78 -23.78 -11.46
N ILE A 63 6.75 -23.40 -10.64
CA ILE A 63 6.62 -22.28 -9.72
C ILE A 63 6.42 -20.95 -10.48
N ASP A 64 7.07 -20.76 -11.61
CA ASP A 64 7.01 -19.51 -12.38
C ASP A 64 5.61 -19.28 -12.94
N LEU A 65 4.97 -20.33 -13.49
CA LEU A 65 3.58 -20.26 -13.93
C LEU A 65 2.64 -19.93 -12.77
N PHE A 66 2.81 -20.60 -11.64
CA PHE A 66 1.99 -20.39 -10.45
C PHE A 66 2.12 -18.96 -9.92
N VAL A 67 3.35 -18.47 -9.75
CA VAL A 67 3.64 -17.09 -9.34
C VAL A 67 3.01 -16.09 -10.32
N SER A 68 3.18 -16.32 -11.62
CA SER A 68 2.57 -15.46 -12.66
C SER A 68 1.05 -15.36 -12.50
N MET A 69 0.37 -16.48 -12.24
CA MET A 69 -1.09 -16.50 -12.03
C MET A 69 -1.50 -15.73 -10.77
N TYR A 70 -0.74 -15.87 -9.66
CA TYR A 70 -1.04 -15.16 -8.42
C TYR A 70 -0.80 -13.67 -8.54
N VAL A 71 0.30 -13.25 -9.15
CA VAL A 71 0.60 -11.83 -9.42
C VAL A 71 -0.49 -11.21 -10.31
N GLN A 72 -0.98 -11.95 -11.32
CA GLN A 72 -2.08 -11.47 -12.16
C GLN A 72 -3.38 -11.30 -11.37
N LYS A 73 -3.74 -12.28 -10.53
CA LYS A 73 -4.93 -12.18 -9.66
C LYS A 73 -4.82 -11.01 -8.69
N GLU A 74 -3.67 -10.85 -8.03
CA GLU A 74 -3.41 -9.75 -7.12
C GLU A 74 -3.54 -8.41 -7.84
N ALA A 75 -2.95 -8.26 -9.03
CA ALA A 75 -3.00 -7.05 -9.84
C ALA A 75 -4.43 -6.65 -10.21
N VAL A 76 -5.24 -7.63 -10.66
CA VAL A 76 -6.65 -7.39 -10.98
C VAL A 76 -7.41 -6.89 -9.76
N ILE A 77 -7.32 -7.62 -8.65
CA ILE A 77 -8.12 -7.30 -7.46
C ILE A 77 -7.64 -6.01 -6.78
N SER A 78 -6.33 -5.80 -6.70
CA SER A 78 -5.75 -4.56 -6.15
C SER A 78 -6.21 -3.33 -6.95
N SER A 79 -6.24 -3.43 -8.28
CA SER A 79 -6.75 -2.36 -9.14
C SER A 79 -8.27 -2.16 -9.00
N GLN A 80 -9.04 -3.25 -8.83
CA GLN A 80 -10.49 -3.18 -8.61
C GLN A 80 -10.88 -2.53 -7.28
N ILE A 81 -10.04 -2.60 -6.24
CA ILE A 81 -10.25 -1.83 -4.99
C ILE A 81 -10.27 -0.34 -5.30
N GLU A 82 -9.45 0.14 -6.24
CA GLU A 82 -9.36 1.53 -6.67
C GLU A 82 -10.40 1.93 -7.76
N GLY A 83 -11.26 0.99 -8.16
CA GLY A 83 -12.38 1.27 -9.07
C GLY A 83 -12.18 0.82 -10.52
N THR A 84 -11.07 0.17 -10.86
CA THR A 84 -10.85 -0.46 -12.18
C THR A 84 -11.90 -1.55 -12.44
N GLN A 85 -12.49 -1.60 -13.63
CA GLN A 85 -13.56 -2.53 -13.97
C GLN A 85 -13.09 -3.76 -14.78
N ALA A 86 -11.82 -3.80 -15.20
CA ALA A 86 -11.30 -4.93 -15.97
C ALA A 86 -11.19 -6.21 -15.12
N SER A 87 -11.43 -7.34 -15.77
CA SER A 87 -11.32 -8.68 -15.21
C SER A 87 -10.03 -9.38 -15.64
N LEU A 88 -9.73 -10.53 -15.01
CA LEU A 88 -8.60 -11.38 -15.43
C LEU A 88 -8.74 -11.85 -16.88
N ILE A 89 -9.98 -12.14 -17.34
CA ILE A 89 -10.26 -12.56 -18.71
C ILE A 89 -9.91 -11.44 -19.69
N ASP A 90 -10.24 -10.19 -19.36
CA ASP A 90 -9.91 -9.02 -20.20
C ASP A 90 -8.38 -8.87 -20.34
N VAL A 91 -7.61 -9.19 -19.30
CA VAL A 91 -6.13 -9.18 -19.34
C VAL A 91 -5.58 -10.29 -20.23
N LEU A 92 -6.11 -11.51 -20.10
CA LEU A 92 -5.63 -12.70 -20.82
C LEU A 92 -5.99 -12.68 -22.31
N GLN A 93 -7.18 -12.19 -22.67
CA GLN A 93 -7.68 -12.26 -24.04
C GLN A 93 -7.15 -11.18 -24.97
N LYS A 94 -6.43 -10.15 -24.47
CA LYS A 94 -5.97 -8.99 -25.25
C LYS A 94 -7.06 -8.38 -26.18
N ASN A 95 -8.33 -8.72 -25.96
CA ASN A 95 -9.45 -8.31 -26.78
C ASN A 95 -9.84 -6.87 -26.48
N ARG A 96 -9.54 -6.01 -27.42
CA ARG A 96 -9.49 -4.58 -27.35
C ARG A 96 -10.74 -3.98 -27.98
N LYS A 97 -11.73 -3.66 -27.19
CA LYS A 97 -12.70 -2.63 -27.61
C LYS A 97 -12.94 -1.65 -26.46
N ASN A 98 -12.50 -0.40 -26.70
CA ASN A 98 -12.86 0.85 -26.00
C ASN A 98 -12.33 1.02 -24.55
N GLU A 99 -13.16 1.49 -23.62
CA GLU A 99 -12.77 1.96 -22.28
C GLU A 99 -12.02 0.93 -21.39
N LYS A 100 -12.25 -0.35 -21.61
CA LYS A 100 -11.56 -1.45 -20.93
C LYS A 100 -10.07 -1.56 -21.25
N ILE A 101 -9.59 -0.90 -22.32
CA ILE A 101 -8.15 -0.92 -22.68
C ILE A 101 -7.32 -0.26 -21.58
N LYS A 102 -7.76 0.89 -21.08
CA LYS A 102 -7.03 1.64 -20.04
C LYS A 102 -6.99 0.87 -18.72
N ASP A 103 -8.11 0.27 -18.35
CA ASP A 103 -8.21 -0.55 -17.14
C ASP A 103 -7.30 -1.79 -17.23
N THR A 104 -7.22 -2.42 -18.40
CA THR A 104 -6.32 -3.54 -18.65
C THR A 104 -4.85 -3.11 -18.58
N GLU A 105 -4.51 -1.93 -19.09
CA GLU A 105 -3.15 -1.39 -19.00
C GLU A 105 -2.72 -1.12 -17.55
N GLU A 106 -3.62 -0.65 -16.70
CA GLU A 106 -3.35 -0.49 -15.26
C GLU A 106 -2.99 -1.81 -14.58
N ILE A 107 -3.71 -2.89 -14.92
CA ILE A 107 -3.41 -4.23 -14.38
C ILE A 107 -2.08 -4.75 -14.90
N VAL A 108 -1.81 -4.62 -16.20
CA VAL A 108 -0.53 -5.02 -16.81
C VAL A 108 0.63 -4.28 -16.16
N ASN A 109 0.47 -2.99 -15.88
CA ASN A 109 1.51 -2.20 -15.22
C ASN A 109 1.71 -2.61 -13.76
N TYR A 110 0.66 -2.99 -13.05
CA TYR A 110 0.81 -3.55 -11.70
C TYR A 110 1.64 -4.84 -11.73
N ILE A 111 1.38 -5.74 -12.67
CA ILE A 111 2.16 -6.97 -12.87
C ILE A 111 3.64 -6.63 -13.15
N LYS A 112 3.89 -5.69 -14.07
CA LYS A 112 5.24 -5.23 -14.39
C LYS A 112 5.92 -4.61 -13.17
N ALA A 113 5.21 -3.79 -12.40
CA ALA A 113 5.72 -3.14 -11.20
C ALA A 113 6.09 -4.16 -10.11
N THR A 114 5.25 -5.18 -9.91
CA THR A 114 5.55 -6.29 -8.98
C THR A 114 6.82 -7.02 -9.38
N ASN A 115 6.91 -7.46 -10.63
CA ASN A 115 8.09 -8.19 -11.14
C ASN A 115 9.36 -7.32 -11.10
N TYR A 116 9.25 -6.04 -11.45
CA TYR A 116 10.34 -5.08 -11.34
C TYR A 116 10.84 -4.95 -9.90
N ALA A 117 9.92 -4.72 -8.96
CA ALA A 117 10.26 -4.51 -7.56
C ALA A 117 10.88 -5.76 -6.91
N PHE A 118 10.35 -6.96 -7.20
CA PHE A 118 10.93 -8.23 -6.73
C PHE A 118 12.36 -8.44 -7.23
N LYS A 119 12.61 -8.18 -8.51
CA LYS A 119 13.97 -8.24 -9.07
C LYS A 119 14.89 -7.20 -8.44
N ARG A 120 14.38 -5.99 -8.27
CA ARG A 120 15.16 -4.85 -7.76
C ARG A 120 15.52 -4.98 -6.28
N LEU A 121 14.71 -5.70 -5.47
CA LEU A 121 15.01 -6.03 -4.07
C LEU A 121 16.31 -6.83 -3.90
N ASN A 122 16.78 -7.53 -4.92
CA ASN A 122 18.08 -8.21 -4.86
C ASN A 122 19.28 -7.25 -4.92
N GLU A 123 19.06 -6.01 -5.32
CA GLU A 123 20.11 -5.00 -5.53
C GLU A 123 19.95 -3.79 -4.61
N LEU A 124 18.74 -3.50 -4.19
CA LEU A 124 18.38 -2.30 -3.44
C LEU A 124 17.38 -2.69 -2.34
N PRO A 125 17.64 -2.33 -1.07
CA PRO A 125 16.70 -2.59 0.01
C PRO A 125 15.38 -1.82 -0.18
N LEU A 126 14.36 -2.20 0.56
CA LEU A 126 13.06 -1.55 0.54
C LEU A 126 13.17 -0.10 1.07
N CYS A 127 13.34 0.84 0.19
CA CYS A 127 13.58 2.26 0.48
C CYS A 127 12.71 3.15 -0.40
N MET A 128 12.69 4.46 -0.11
CA MET A 128 11.91 5.43 -0.89
C MET A 128 12.32 5.48 -2.36
N ARG A 129 13.59 5.18 -2.67
CA ARG A 129 14.04 5.06 -4.06
C ARG A 129 13.37 3.88 -4.76
N LEU A 130 13.35 2.69 -4.16
CA LEU A 130 12.68 1.52 -4.74
C LEU A 130 11.17 1.77 -4.92
N ILE A 131 10.53 2.41 -3.93
CA ILE A 131 9.12 2.79 -3.99
C ILE A 131 8.85 3.72 -5.17
N LYS A 132 9.69 4.75 -5.38
CA LYS A 132 9.58 5.69 -6.53
C LYS A 132 9.79 4.98 -7.86
N GLU A 133 10.84 4.17 -8.00
CA GLU A 133 11.13 3.41 -9.21
C GLU A 133 9.95 2.45 -9.55
N THR A 134 9.41 1.76 -8.54
CA THR A 134 8.26 0.85 -8.70
C THR A 134 6.98 1.62 -9.10
N HIS A 135 6.74 2.77 -8.48
CA HIS A 135 5.60 3.62 -8.81
C HIS A 135 5.68 4.18 -10.24
N ALA A 136 6.88 4.48 -10.74
CA ALA A 136 7.07 4.90 -12.13
C ALA A 136 6.61 3.83 -13.12
N VAL A 137 6.92 2.56 -12.83
CA VAL A 137 6.45 1.41 -13.64
C VAL A 137 4.93 1.23 -13.49
N LEU A 138 4.40 1.35 -12.28
CA LEU A 138 2.98 1.18 -11.97
C LEU A 138 2.07 2.16 -12.74
N LEU A 139 2.52 3.39 -12.94
CA LEU A 139 1.74 4.44 -13.62
C LEU A 139 2.25 4.78 -15.02
N SER A 140 3.09 3.93 -15.63
CA SER A 140 3.59 4.16 -16.98
C SER A 140 2.45 4.10 -18.02
N ASN A 141 2.29 5.17 -18.83
CA ASN A 141 1.35 5.25 -19.96
C ASN A 141 -0.14 4.98 -19.64
N VAL A 142 -0.56 5.10 -18.37
CA VAL A 142 -1.96 4.90 -17.95
C VAL A 142 -2.58 6.21 -17.45
N ARG A 143 -3.83 6.12 -16.97
CA ARG A 143 -4.66 7.23 -16.50
C ARG A 143 -3.97 8.19 -15.52
N GLY A 144 -3.05 7.67 -14.69
CA GLY A 144 -2.21 8.44 -13.78
C GLY A 144 -0.90 8.98 -14.38
N GLY A 145 -0.58 8.69 -15.65
CA GLY A 145 0.69 9.04 -16.29
C GLY A 145 0.98 10.55 -16.35
N LYS A 146 -0.04 11.40 -16.32
CA LYS A 146 0.10 12.86 -16.18
C LYS A 146 0.33 13.31 -14.72
N LYS A 147 0.29 12.41 -13.75
CA LYS A 147 0.41 12.68 -12.32
C LYS A 147 1.79 12.34 -11.76
N MET A 148 2.83 12.64 -12.52
CA MET A 148 4.25 12.51 -12.12
C MET A 148 4.62 11.10 -11.62
N PRO A 149 4.57 10.05 -12.48
CA PRO A 149 4.97 8.71 -12.09
C PRO A 149 6.39 8.67 -11.51
N GLY A 150 6.57 8.01 -10.36
CA GLY A 150 7.86 7.92 -9.70
C GLY A 150 8.26 9.15 -8.88
N GLU A 151 7.46 10.21 -8.87
CA GLU A 151 7.76 11.41 -8.10
C GLU A 151 6.76 11.62 -6.96
N PHE A 152 7.26 11.97 -5.78
CA PHE A 152 6.41 12.41 -4.68
C PHE A 152 5.74 13.74 -5.04
N ARG A 153 4.51 13.91 -4.57
CA ARG A 153 3.71 15.10 -4.86
C ARG A 153 4.33 16.37 -4.30
N LYS A 154 4.23 17.43 -5.07
CA LYS A 154 4.64 18.78 -4.66
C LYS A 154 3.46 19.68 -4.32
N SER A 155 2.23 19.14 -4.41
CA SER A 155 0.99 19.82 -4.08
C SER A 155 0.20 19.05 -3.05
N GLN A 156 -0.73 19.72 -2.37
CA GLN A 156 -1.66 19.08 -1.47
C GLN A 156 -2.62 18.19 -2.25
N ASN A 157 -2.80 16.96 -1.77
CA ASN A 157 -3.85 16.06 -2.22
C ASN A 157 -4.82 15.77 -1.05
N TRP A 158 -5.89 15.07 -1.34
CA TRP A 158 -6.89 14.68 -0.34
C TRP A 158 -7.57 13.37 -0.74
N ILE A 159 -8.18 12.71 0.23
CA ILE A 159 -9.01 11.52 0.04
C ILE A 159 -10.46 11.93 0.29
N GLY A 160 -11.35 11.59 -0.63
CA GLY A 160 -12.78 11.91 -0.54
C GLY A 160 -13.59 11.29 -1.67
N HIS A 161 -14.87 11.60 -1.71
CA HIS A 161 -15.76 11.18 -2.80
C HIS A 161 -15.40 11.90 -4.11
N ALA A 162 -15.87 11.39 -5.22
CA ALA A 162 -15.75 12.07 -6.51
C ALA A 162 -16.30 13.50 -6.41
N GLY A 163 -15.51 14.48 -6.83
CA GLY A 163 -15.86 15.92 -6.72
C GLY A 163 -15.53 16.57 -5.37
N SER A 164 -14.93 15.84 -4.41
CA SER A 164 -14.45 16.45 -3.17
C SER A 164 -13.36 17.47 -3.42
N THR A 165 -13.34 18.49 -2.57
CA THR A 165 -12.33 19.54 -2.48
C THR A 165 -11.63 19.46 -1.12
N LEU A 166 -10.60 20.28 -0.90
CA LEU A 166 -9.92 20.37 0.40
C LEU A 166 -10.87 20.70 1.56
N GLN A 167 -11.96 21.46 1.29
CA GLN A 167 -12.90 21.88 2.33
C GLN A 167 -13.88 20.77 2.75
N ASN A 168 -14.11 19.78 1.91
CA ASN A 168 -15.08 18.71 2.19
C ASN A 168 -14.48 17.30 2.06
N ALA A 169 -13.15 17.20 1.98
CA ALA A 169 -12.42 15.93 1.94
C ALA A 169 -12.68 15.09 3.20
N SER A 170 -12.70 13.78 3.04
CA SER A 170 -12.79 12.85 4.18
C SER A 170 -11.49 12.78 4.97
N PHE A 171 -10.36 13.01 4.30
CA PHE A 171 -9.03 13.00 4.89
C PHE A 171 -8.07 13.85 4.08
N ILE A 172 -7.26 14.65 4.77
CA ILE A 172 -6.20 15.47 4.16
C ILE A 172 -4.86 15.01 4.74
N PRO A 173 -4.01 14.38 3.91
CA PRO A 173 -2.66 13.94 4.28
C PRO A 173 -1.73 15.11 4.62
N PRO A 174 -0.51 14.85 5.14
CA PRO A 174 0.48 15.89 5.43
C PRO A 174 0.72 16.80 4.24
N ALA A 175 1.00 18.07 4.50
CA ALA A 175 1.46 19.00 3.46
C ALA A 175 2.83 18.56 2.90
N PRO A 176 3.22 18.95 1.67
CA PRO A 176 4.44 18.42 1.04
C PRO A 176 5.70 18.51 1.91
N ASN A 177 5.94 19.61 2.60
CA ASN A 177 7.11 19.74 3.48
C ASN A 177 7.06 18.79 4.69
N ASP A 178 5.88 18.63 5.30
CA ASP A 178 5.70 17.67 6.40
C ASP A 178 5.73 16.23 5.89
N MET A 179 5.24 15.98 4.67
CA MET A 179 5.28 14.68 4.01
C MET A 179 6.71 14.15 3.86
N ASP A 180 7.65 15.01 3.45
CA ASP A 180 9.05 14.61 3.27
C ASP A 180 9.68 14.15 4.59
N ILE A 181 9.34 14.81 5.70
CA ILE A 181 9.77 14.40 7.05
C ILE A 181 9.15 13.04 7.40
N CYS A 182 7.83 12.89 7.22
CA CYS A 182 7.13 11.64 7.50
C CYS A 182 7.66 10.45 6.66
N LEU A 183 8.04 10.68 5.40
CA LEU A 183 8.64 9.65 4.53
C LEU A 183 10.04 9.27 5.01
N SER A 184 10.87 10.25 5.40
CA SER A 184 12.19 9.98 5.98
C SER A 184 12.08 9.14 7.25
N ASP A 185 11.12 9.45 8.12
CA ASP A 185 10.90 8.70 9.35
C ASP A 185 10.35 7.29 9.07
N LEU A 186 9.46 7.15 8.09
CA LEU A 186 8.96 5.85 7.65
C LEU A 186 10.09 4.97 7.10
N GLU A 187 10.99 5.53 6.28
CA GLU A 187 12.15 4.79 5.75
C GLU A 187 13.08 4.32 6.87
N LYS A 188 13.39 5.19 7.84
CA LYS A 188 14.18 4.79 9.01
C LYS A 188 13.49 3.66 9.78
N TYR A 189 12.17 3.74 9.99
CA TYR A 189 11.40 2.71 10.68
C TYR A 189 11.40 1.37 9.94
N ILE A 190 11.35 1.37 8.60
CA ILE A 190 11.45 0.15 7.79
C ILE A 190 12.74 -0.61 8.12
N HIS A 191 13.86 0.10 8.24
CA HIS A 191 15.19 -0.49 8.47
C HIS A 191 15.58 -0.65 9.94
N GLU A 192 14.78 -0.13 10.87
CA GLU A 192 15.09 -0.23 12.29
C GLU A 192 14.89 -1.67 12.80
N ASP A 193 15.87 -2.16 13.54
CA ASP A 193 15.72 -3.40 14.30
C ASP A 193 14.64 -3.21 15.38
N SER A 194 13.66 -4.06 15.39
CA SER A 194 12.52 -3.97 16.29
C SER A 194 12.21 -5.32 16.93
N THR A 195 11.82 -5.27 18.20
CA THR A 195 11.29 -6.44 18.93
C THR A 195 9.83 -6.75 18.53
N ILE A 196 9.19 -5.85 17.77
CA ILE A 196 7.83 -6.05 17.27
C ILE A 196 7.85 -7.07 16.12
N SER A 197 6.87 -7.97 16.13
CA SER A 197 6.64 -8.93 15.05
C SER A 197 6.63 -8.24 13.66
N ASN A 198 7.30 -8.82 12.67
CA ASN A 198 7.31 -8.29 11.30
C ASN A 198 5.90 -8.16 10.70
N LEU A 199 4.94 -8.99 11.11
CA LEU A 199 3.53 -8.87 10.67
C LEU A 199 2.86 -7.62 11.25
N ILE A 200 3.17 -7.23 12.46
CA ILE A 200 2.71 -5.97 13.05
C ILE A 200 3.48 -4.80 12.43
N LYS A 201 4.79 -4.93 12.27
CA LYS A 201 5.64 -3.91 11.66
C LYS A 201 5.14 -3.53 10.27
N ILE A 202 4.84 -4.51 9.41
CA ILE A 202 4.31 -4.22 8.07
C ILE A 202 2.89 -3.62 8.09
N ALA A 203 2.05 -4.00 9.05
CA ALA A 203 0.75 -3.37 9.21
C ALA A 203 0.87 -1.88 9.56
N LEU A 204 1.81 -1.52 10.43
CA LEU A 204 2.13 -0.13 10.78
C LEU A 204 2.73 0.64 9.59
N ILE A 205 3.66 0.03 8.86
CA ILE A 205 4.27 0.62 7.65
C ILE A 205 3.18 0.90 6.60
N HIS A 206 2.31 -0.08 6.36
CA HIS A 206 1.21 0.07 5.40
C HIS A 206 0.25 1.21 5.80
N TYR A 207 -0.19 1.22 7.07
CA TYR A 207 -1.02 2.29 7.61
C TYR A 207 -0.37 3.66 7.45
N GLN A 208 0.91 3.78 7.82
CA GLN A 208 1.66 5.03 7.74
C GLN A 208 1.80 5.52 6.29
N PHE A 209 2.13 4.63 5.37
CA PHE A 209 2.23 4.95 3.95
C PHE A 209 0.89 5.44 3.38
N GLU A 210 -0.23 4.74 3.68
CA GLU A 210 -1.58 5.16 3.27
C GLU A 210 -2.01 6.49 3.91
N THR A 211 -1.48 6.82 5.08
CA THR A 211 -1.74 8.07 5.78
C THR A 211 -0.92 9.23 5.21
N ILE A 212 0.36 9.01 4.91
CA ILE A 212 1.24 9.99 4.25
C ILE A 212 0.75 10.29 2.83
N HIS A 213 0.28 9.29 2.11
CA HIS A 213 -0.29 9.40 0.76
C HIS A 213 0.60 10.16 -0.21
N PRO A 214 1.85 9.70 -0.45
CA PRO A 214 2.92 10.52 -1.01
C PRO A 214 2.80 10.81 -2.51
N PHE A 215 1.96 10.09 -3.24
CA PHE A 215 1.80 10.27 -4.67
C PHE A 215 0.48 10.99 -5.02
N LEU A 216 0.39 11.53 -6.23
CA LEU A 216 -0.86 12.11 -6.74
C LEU A 216 -1.89 11.04 -7.16
N ASP A 217 -1.44 9.82 -7.42
CA ASP A 217 -2.26 8.65 -7.77
C ASP A 217 -1.50 7.36 -7.44
N GLY A 218 -2.19 6.22 -7.39
CA GLY A 218 -1.56 4.91 -7.21
C GLY A 218 -1.10 4.57 -5.78
N ASN A 219 -1.39 5.41 -4.79
CA ASN A 219 -0.97 5.16 -3.40
C ASN A 219 -1.50 3.82 -2.87
N GLY A 220 -2.79 3.54 -3.00
CA GLY A 220 -3.39 2.30 -2.50
C GLY A 220 -2.79 1.05 -3.16
N ARG A 221 -2.54 1.07 -4.48
CA ARG A 221 -1.87 -0.03 -5.19
C ARG A 221 -0.43 -0.20 -4.70
N MET A 222 0.29 0.91 -4.54
CA MET A 222 1.66 0.90 -4.03
C MET A 222 1.72 0.44 -2.57
N GLY A 223 0.82 0.92 -1.72
CA GLY A 223 0.74 0.52 -0.31
C GLY A 223 0.47 -0.98 -0.13
N ARG A 224 -0.39 -1.58 -0.96
CA ARG A 224 -0.63 -3.03 -0.92
C ARG A 224 0.57 -3.82 -1.46
N LEU A 225 1.23 -3.33 -2.50
CA LEU A 225 2.45 -3.95 -3.00
C LEU A 225 3.59 -3.86 -1.97
N LEU A 226 3.69 -2.76 -1.23
CA LEU A 226 4.66 -2.58 -0.15
C LEU A 226 4.60 -3.69 0.91
N ILE A 227 3.39 -4.22 1.19
CA ILE A 227 3.25 -5.35 2.13
C ILE A 227 4.03 -6.56 1.63
N ILE A 228 3.86 -6.92 0.37
CA ILE A 228 4.50 -8.10 -0.22
C ILE A 228 6.01 -7.90 -0.33
N LEU A 229 6.45 -6.70 -0.69
CA LEU A 229 7.88 -6.37 -0.79
C LEU A 229 8.58 -6.45 0.57
N PHE A 230 7.95 -5.95 1.63
CA PHE A 230 8.48 -6.06 2.98
C PHE A 230 8.57 -7.52 3.45
N LEU A 231 7.52 -8.32 3.21
CA LEU A 231 7.55 -9.75 3.58
C LEU A 231 8.66 -10.51 2.84
N LYS A 232 8.91 -10.18 1.57
CA LYS A 232 10.02 -10.73 0.78
C LYS A 232 11.37 -10.31 1.37
N GLU A 233 11.57 -9.03 1.64
CA GLU A 233 12.82 -8.51 2.20
C GLU A 233 13.14 -9.12 3.57
N GLN A 234 12.11 -9.38 4.39
CA GLN A 234 12.25 -10.03 5.69
C GLN A 234 12.38 -11.56 5.61
N GLY A 235 12.44 -12.14 4.41
CA GLY A 235 12.56 -13.59 4.20
C GLY A 235 11.34 -14.40 4.68
N LEU A 236 10.17 -13.76 4.81
CA LEU A 236 8.94 -14.42 5.23
C LEU A 236 8.18 -15.07 4.08
N ILE A 237 8.47 -14.65 2.86
CA ILE A 237 8.03 -15.28 1.60
C ILE A 237 9.16 -15.21 0.59
N GLU A 238 9.35 -16.29 -0.17
CA GLU A 238 10.29 -16.30 -1.29
C GLU A 238 9.64 -15.78 -2.57
N TYR A 239 8.37 -16.11 -2.78
CA TYR A 239 7.61 -15.78 -3.98
C TYR A 239 6.38 -14.91 -3.66
N PRO A 240 5.91 -14.04 -4.58
CA PRO A 240 4.71 -13.21 -4.38
C PRO A 240 3.42 -14.03 -4.52
N VAL A 241 3.26 -15.04 -3.69
CA VAL A 241 2.11 -15.95 -3.71
C VAL A 241 1.00 -15.57 -2.71
N LEU A 242 1.21 -14.54 -1.91
CA LEU A 242 0.22 -14.06 -0.95
C LEU A 242 -0.80 -13.14 -1.66
N TYR A 243 -2.04 -13.60 -1.72
CA TYR A 243 -3.15 -12.93 -2.39
C TYR A 243 -3.96 -12.09 -1.40
N LEU A 244 -3.38 -10.99 -0.92
CA LEU A 244 -3.91 -10.20 0.17
C LEU A 244 -5.05 -9.26 -0.28
N SER A 245 -4.98 -8.72 -1.49
CA SER A 245 -6.01 -7.81 -2.01
C SER A 245 -7.38 -8.47 -2.15
N TYR A 246 -7.44 -9.80 -2.29
CA TYR A 246 -8.72 -10.51 -2.25
C TYR A 246 -9.44 -10.32 -0.90
N TYR A 247 -8.71 -10.48 0.20
CA TYR A 247 -9.27 -10.25 1.53
C TYR A 247 -9.67 -8.79 1.74
N PHE A 248 -8.84 -7.84 1.34
CA PHE A 248 -9.14 -6.43 1.45
C PHE A 248 -10.35 -6.02 0.62
N LYS A 249 -10.49 -6.53 -0.60
CA LYS A 249 -11.66 -6.27 -1.44
C LYS A 249 -12.93 -6.84 -0.83
N LYS A 250 -12.89 -8.10 -0.35
CA LYS A 250 -14.02 -8.75 0.31
C LYS A 250 -14.48 -7.98 1.55
N ASN A 251 -13.56 -7.35 2.27
CA ASN A 251 -13.81 -6.59 3.49
C ASN A 251 -13.55 -5.09 3.29
N ARG A 252 -13.83 -4.54 2.10
CA ARG A 252 -13.41 -3.19 1.68
C ARG A 252 -13.82 -2.10 2.67
N ASN A 253 -15.07 -2.11 3.11
CA ASN A 253 -15.56 -1.10 4.05
C ASN A 253 -14.82 -1.17 5.39
N LYS A 254 -14.58 -2.40 5.90
CA LYS A 254 -13.84 -2.61 7.14
C LYS A 254 -12.37 -2.22 7.02
N TYR A 255 -11.75 -2.47 5.87
CA TYR A 255 -10.39 -2.04 5.58
C TYR A 255 -10.21 -0.52 5.69
N TYR A 256 -11.08 0.25 5.02
CA TYR A 256 -11.02 1.72 5.10
C TYR A 256 -11.45 2.25 6.48
N GLU A 257 -12.44 1.62 7.11
CA GLU A 257 -12.84 1.94 8.49
C GLU A 257 -11.67 1.79 9.47
N LEU A 258 -10.91 0.70 9.38
CA LEU A 258 -9.76 0.44 10.26
C LEU A 258 -8.64 1.46 10.03
N LEU A 259 -8.30 1.79 8.77
CA LEU A 259 -7.33 2.85 8.47
C LEU A 259 -7.76 4.20 9.09
N ASN A 260 -9.06 4.51 9.01
CA ASN A 260 -9.59 5.74 9.57
C ASN A 260 -9.65 5.70 11.10
N ASN A 261 -10.00 4.56 11.69
CA ASN A 261 -10.06 4.41 13.16
C ASN A 261 -8.69 4.63 13.81
N VAL A 262 -7.60 4.17 13.20
CA VAL A 262 -6.25 4.46 13.71
C VAL A 262 -5.98 5.96 13.71
N ARG A 263 -6.39 6.70 12.69
CA ARG A 263 -6.23 8.17 12.64
C ARG A 263 -7.02 8.88 13.72
N ILE A 264 -8.23 8.40 14.03
CA ILE A 264 -9.16 9.05 14.96
C ILE A 264 -8.90 8.63 16.40
N LYS A 265 -8.68 7.33 16.62
CA LYS A 265 -8.66 6.71 17.96
C LYS A 265 -7.24 6.36 18.44
N GLY A 266 -6.26 6.39 17.54
CA GLY A 266 -4.87 6.05 17.84
C GLY A 266 -4.59 4.56 17.74
#